data_979d837a6d981692e5557c32b97ce56a
#
_entry.id   979d837a6d981692e5557c32b97ce56a
#
_cell.length_a   1.000
_cell.length_b   1.000
_cell.length_c   1.000
_cell.angle_alpha   90.00
_cell.angle_beta   90.00
_cell.angle_gamma   90.00
#
_symmetry.space_group_name_H-M   'P 1'
#
loop_
_entity.id
_entity.type
_entity.pdbx_description
1 polymer ?
#
loop_
_entity_poly.entity_id
_entity_poly.type
_entity_poly.pdbx_seq_one_letter_code
_entity_poly.pdbx_strand_id
1 'polypeptide(L)'
;TSMDVPTTYQVLEASPDKPFVGIGIRIDAVVMTDLIRQLPLEDDAADDASVRAITLCRAEAALEEDFLRLVQILDSPRECKFRAPLIIRDIYSLLLLGEHGESIRRIFTNNSRSSRISQAVGWLRDNYREPLSVEALADRVHMSVSSFHRHFKSVTSVSPLQFQKRLRLSEAQRLMLTEGKDVATAAYEVGYASPTQFSREYKHAFGEAPGRDIEARRRLVECPVCCQAPQAA
;
A
#
# COMPACT_ATOMS: atom_id res chain seq x y z
N THR A 1 -4.05 3.24 -3.98
CA THR A 1 -4.71 2.18 -3.18
C THR A 1 -5.40 2.82 -1.98
N SER A 2 -6.66 2.52 -1.78
CA SER A 2 -7.46 3.05 -0.68
C SER A 2 -7.21 2.35 0.66
N MET A 3 -6.54 1.21 0.63
CA MET A 3 -6.05 0.46 1.78
C MET A 3 -4.59 0.10 1.55
N ASP A 4 -3.82 -0.06 2.63
CA ASP A 4 -2.39 -0.40 2.56
C ASP A 4 -2.22 -1.92 2.29
N VAL A 5 -2.51 -2.30 1.05
CA VAL A 5 -2.45 -3.69 0.56
C VAL A 5 -1.12 -3.90 -0.15
N PRO A 6 -0.39 -5.00 0.13
CA PRO A 6 0.82 -5.34 -0.61
C PRO A 6 0.53 -5.42 -2.09
N THR A 7 1.11 -4.52 -2.85
CA THR A 7 0.91 -4.42 -4.30
C THR A 7 2.24 -4.65 -4.99
N THR A 8 2.24 -5.54 -5.96
CA THR A 8 3.38 -5.72 -6.86
C THR A 8 3.02 -5.09 -8.20
N TYR A 9 3.85 -4.19 -8.67
CA TYR A 9 3.77 -3.66 -10.03
C TYR A 9 5.06 -3.95 -10.78
N GLN A 10 4.95 -4.11 -12.08
CA GLN A 10 6.07 -4.32 -12.97
C GLN A 10 6.15 -3.15 -13.94
N VAL A 11 7.31 -2.52 -14.01
CA VAL A 11 7.60 -1.55 -15.04
C VAL A 11 7.92 -2.31 -16.32
N LEU A 12 7.08 -2.18 -17.34
CA LEU A 12 7.24 -2.87 -18.63
C LEU A 12 8.19 -2.13 -19.55
N GLU A 13 8.14 -0.80 -19.51
CA GLU A 13 8.96 0.06 -20.35
C GLU A 13 9.54 1.21 -19.51
N ALA A 14 10.86 1.27 -19.43
CA ALA A 14 11.60 2.41 -18.89
C ALA A 14 12.98 2.46 -19.53
N SER A 15 13.49 3.65 -19.75
CA SER A 15 14.85 3.88 -20.25
C SER A 15 15.47 5.08 -19.54
N PRO A 16 16.79 5.31 -19.62
CA PRO A 16 17.41 6.50 -19.08
C PRO A 16 16.78 7.81 -19.57
N ASP A 17 16.34 7.83 -20.84
CA ASP A 17 15.70 8.99 -21.46
C ASP A 17 14.20 9.10 -21.15
N LYS A 18 13.58 8.00 -20.72
CA LYS A 18 12.16 7.92 -20.31
C LYS A 18 12.03 7.07 -19.05
N PRO A 19 12.47 7.56 -17.91
CA PRO A 19 12.39 6.83 -16.66
C PRO A 19 10.94 6.69 -16.21
N PHE A 20 10.63 5.57 -15.54
CA PHE A 20 9.39 5.47 -14.78
C PHE A 20 9.52 6.36 -13.52
N VAL A 21 8.61 7.31 -13.37
CA VAL A 21 8.52 8.17 -12.20
C VAL A 21 7.19 7.94 -11.51
N GLY A 22 7.22 7.75 -10.20
CA GLY A 22 6.02 7.54 -9.39
C GLY A 22 6.09 8.36 -8.12
N ILE A 23 4.95 8.89 -7.71
CA ILE A 23 4.77 9.56 -6.43
C ILE A 23 3.66 8.86 -5.66
N GLY A 24 3.84 8.68 -4.36
CA GLY A 24 2.86 8.05 -3.49
C GLY A 24 2.63 8.87 -2.23
N ILE A 25 1.38 9.02 -1.84
CA ILE A 25 1.00 9.65 -0.58
C ILE A 25 0.33 8.59 0.29
N ARG A 26 0.76 8.50 1.55
CA ARG A 26 0.08 7.71 2.55
C ARG A 26 -1.11 8.51 3.08
N ILE A 27 -2.31 7.93 3.02
CA ILE A 27 -3.51 8.59 3.52
C ILE A 27 -3.48 8.60 5.05
N ASP A 28 -3.57 9.80 5.62
CA ASP A 28 -3.79 9.99 7.05
C ASP A 28 -5.28 9.81 7.36
N ALA A 29 -5.59 8.76 8.13
CA ALA A 29 -6.97 8.40 8.45
C ALA A 29 -7.68 9.47 9.30
N VAL A 30 -6.96 10.21 10.13
CA VAL A 30 -7.52 11.27 10.98
C VAL A 30 -7.97 12.43 10.11
N VAL A 31 -7.10 12.90 9.22
CA VAL A 31 -7.40 14.01 8.28
C VAL A 31 -8.52 13.62 7.33
N MET A 32 -8.48 12.38 6.80
CA MET A 32 -9.53 11.87 5.90
C MET A 32 -10.90 11.81 6.59
N THR A 33 -10.94 11.28 7.82
CA THR A 33 -12.19 11.19 8.59
C THR A 33 -12.75 12.58 8.93
N ASP A 34 -11.89 13.55 9.23
CA ASP A 34 -12.29 14.93 9.47
C ASP A 34 -12.92 15.57 8.23
N LEU A 35 -12.35 15.35 7.06
CA LEU A 35 -12.91 15.82 5.79
C LEU A 35 -14.26 15.17 5.47
N ILE A 36 -14.40 13.86 5.68
CA ILE A 36 -15.64 13.13 5.46
C ILE A 36 -16.78 13.70 6.32
N ARG A 37 -16.50 14.08 7.57
CA ARG A 37 -17.51 14.69 8.46
C ARG A 37 -18.02 16.05 7.96
N GLN A 38 -17.29 16.73 7.08
CA GLN A 38 -17.67 18.03 6.52
C GLN A 38 -18.51 17.88 5.24
N LEU A 39 -18.53 16.67 4.65
CA LEU A 39 -19.39 16.41 3.50
C LEU A 39 -20.84 16.25 3.94
N PRO A 40 -21.82 16.67 3.09
CA PRO A 40 -23.22 16.38 3.33
C PRO A 40 -23.43 14.88 3.50
N LEU A 41 -24.29 14.49 4.45
CA LEU A 41 -24.73 13.11 4.59
C LEU A 41 -25.63 12.79 3.38
N GLU A 42 -25.09 12.09 2.41
CA GLU A 42 -25.92 11.41 1.43
C GLU A 42 -26.36 10.08 2.07
N ASP A 43 -27.66 9.77 1.95
CA ASP A 43 -28.24 8.54 2.49
C ASP A 43 -27.45 7.33 2.01
N ASP A 44 -26.92 6.54 2.94
CA ASP A 44 -26.18 5.31 2.71
C ASP A 44 -27.09 4.25 2.04
N ALA A 45 -27.38 4.43 0.77
CA ALA A 45 -28.03 3.42 -0.04
C ALA A 45 -26.99 2.35 -0.44
N ALA A 46 -27.15 1.15 0.14
CA ALA A 46 -26.46 -0.09 -0.17
C ALA A 46 -25.06 -0.30 0.43
N ASP A 47 -25.06 -0.87 1.65
CA ASP A 47 -23.88 -1.47 2.34
C ASP A 47 -23.25 -2.66 1.59
N ASP A 48 -23.71 -3.03 0.41
CA ASP A 48 -23.32 -4.25 -0.33
C ASP A 48 -22.43 -4.00 -1.56
N ALA A 49 -22.09 -2.77 -1.89
CA ALA A 49 -21.15 -2.50 -2.99
C ALA A 49 -19.73 -2.82 -2.52
N SER A 50 -19.10 -3.83 -3.12
CA SER A 50 -17.73 -4.25 -2.82
C SER A 50 -16.74 -3.14 -3.13
N VAL A 51 -16.20 -2.50 -2.09
CA VAL A 51 -15.10 -1.54 -2.22
C VAL A 51 -13.82 -2.32 -2.52
N ARG A 52 -13.19 -2.04 -3.65
CA ARG A 52 -11.87 -2.61 -3.97
C ARG A 52 -10.76 -1.82 -3.29
N ALA A 53 -9.79 -2.50 -2.71
CA ALA A 53 -8.62 -1.87 -2.10
C ALA A 53 -7.71 -1.17 -3.12
N ILE A 54 -7.76 -1.58 -4.38
CA ILE A 54 -6.98 -1.02 -5.48
C ILE A 54 -7.95 -0.67 -6.61
N THR A 55 -7.92 0.57 -7.01
CA THR A 55 -8.63 1.08 -8.19
C THR A 55 -7.65 1.86 -9.04
N LEU A 56 -7.72 1.67 -10.35
CA LEU A 56 -6.94 2.42 -11.33
C LEU A 56 -7.87 3.40 -12.01
N CYS A 57 -7.52 4.66 -12.00
CA CYS A 57 -8.21 5.71 -12.71
C CYS A 57 -7.20 6.71 -13.29
N ARG A 58 -7.64 7.48 -14.26
CA ARG A 58 -6.85 8.61 -14.75
C ARG A 58 -6.93 9.73 -13.73
N ALA A 59 -5.79 10.35 -13.42
CA ALA A 59 -5.78 11.53 -12.56
C ALA A 59 -6.45 12.71 -13.29
N GLU A 60 -7.27 13.45 -12.57
CA GLU A 60 -7.80 14.72 -13.04
C GLU A 60 -6.72 15.79 -12.99
N ALA A 61 -6.79 16.80 -13.85
CA ALA A 61 -5.78 17.86 -13.95
C ALA A 61 -5.50 18.57 -12.61
N ALA A 62 -6.54 18.83 -11.81
CA ALA A 62 -6.41 19.44 -10.48
C ALA A 62 -5.57 18.57 -9.52
N LEU A 63 -5.79 17.26 -9.57
CA LEU A 63 -5.03 16.31 -8.75
C LEU A 63 -3.55 16.25 -9.19
N GLU A 64 -3.28 16.24 -10.49
CA GLU A 64 -1.91 16.29 -11.03
C GLU A 64 -1.21 17.58 -10.62
N GLU A 65 -1.89 18.72 -10.66
CA GLU A 65 -1.36 20.03 -10.24
C GLU A 65 -0.95 20.00 -8.75
N ASP A 66 -1.77 19.48 -7.88
CA ASP A 66 -1.45 19.40 -6.45
C ASP A 66 -0.26 18.47 -6.16
N PHE A 67 -0.13 17.35 -6.88
CA PHE A 67 1.06 16.52 -6.79
C PHE A 67 2.32 17.26 -7.25
N LEU A 68 2.24 18.04 -8.32
CA LEU A 68 3.35 18.88 -8.79
C LEU A 68 3.72 19.96 -7.75
N ARG A 69 2.72 20.60 -7.14
CA ARG A 69 2.94 21.58 -6.04
C ARG A 69 3.64 20.94 -4.84
N LEU A 70 3.29 19.68 -4.48
CA LEU A 70 4.01 18.97 -3.42
C LEU A 70 5.48 18.73 -3.77
N VAL A 71 5.77 18.33 -5.01
CA VAL A 71 7.16 18.11 -5.46
C VAL A 71 7.94 19.42 -5.44
N GLN A 72 7.36 20.52 -5.90
CA GLN A 72 8.02 21.83 -5.97
C GLN A 72 8.46 22.39 -4.61
N ILE A 73 7.78 22.03 -3.51
CA ILE A 73 8.13 22.52 -2.18
C ILE A 73 9.13 21.63 -1.44
N LEU A 74 9.55 20.47 -2.00
CA LEU A 74 10.43 19.51 -1.32
C LEU A 74 11.79 20.12 -0.95
N ASP A 75 12.31 21.02 -1.77
CA ASP A 75 13.62 21.67 -1.55
C ASP A 75 13.59 22.74 -0.45
N SER A 76 12.39 23.11 0.04
CA SER A 76 12.21 24.11 1.08
C SER A 76 11.62 23.51 2.35
N PRO A 77 12.44 23.14 3.37
CA PRO A 77 11.93 22.54 4.62
C PRO A 77 10.88 23.40 5.34
N ARG A 78 10.99 24.73 5.23
CA ARG A 78 10.03 25.68 5.81
C ARG A 78 8.69 25.60 5.10
N GLU A 79 8.69 25.56 3.76
CA GLU A 79 7.46 25.43 2.97
C GLU A 79 6.83 24.06 3.17
N CYS A 80 7.61 22.97 3.15
CA CYS A 80 7.14 21.65 3.44
C CYS A 80 6.35 21.59 4.75
N LYS A 81 6.88 22.18 5.81
CA LYS A 81 6.23 22.16 7.13
C LYS A 81 4.87 22.86 7.14
N PHE A 82 4.71 23.96 6.41
CA PHE A 82 3.48 24.78 6.46
C PHE A 82 2.52 24.48 5.30
N ARG A 83 3.05 24.26 4.09
CA ARG A 83 2.22 24.12 2.87
C ARG A 83 1.85 22.68 2.56
N ALA A 84 2.74 21.70 2.80
CA ALA A 84 2.43 20.31 2.47
C ALA A 84 1.15 19.79 3.14
N PRO A 85 0.86 20.06 4.43
CA PRO A 85 -0.39 19.64 5.04
C PRO A 85 -1.64 20.22 4.35
N LEU A 86 -1.56 21.45 3.83
CA LEU A 86 -2.68 22.09 3.13
C LEU A 86 -2.90 21.44 1.75
N ILE A 87 -1.83 21.25 1.00
CA ILE A 87 -1.90 20.59 -0.33
C ILE A 87 -2.38 19.14 -0.19
N ILE A 88 -1.89 18.41 0.81
CA ILE A 88 -2.37 17.04 1.09
C ILE A 88 -3.86 17.03 1.42
N ARG A 89 -4.34 18.02 2.17
CA ARG A 89 -5.76 18.15 2.49
C ARG A 89 -6.58 18.46 1.23
N ASP A 90 -6.05 19.25 0.30
CA ASP A 90 -6.67 19.55 -0.98
C ASP A 90 -6.76 18.28 -1.86
N ILE A 91 -5.65 17.55 -1.98
CA ILE A 91 -5.62 16.22 -2.64
C ILE A 91 -6.71 15.28 -2.07
N TYR A 92 -6.83 15.20 -0.74
CA TYR A 92 -7.85 14.35 -0.13
C TYR A 92 -9.27 14.82 -0.44
N SER A 93 -9.48 16.14 -0.51
CA SER A 93 -10.77 16.72 -0.89
C SER A 93 -11.13 16.38 -2.34
N LEU A 94 -10.19 16.49 -3.27
CA LEU A 94 -10.36 16.10 -4.67
C LEU A 94 -10.68 14.60 -4.79
N LEU A 95 -9.98 13.75 -4.04
CA LEU A 95 -10.25 12.31 -4.03
C LEU A 95 -11.64 11.97 -3.50
N LEU A 96 -12.15 12.71 -2.50
CA LEU A 96 -13.47 12.50 -1.93
C LEU A 96 -14.60 13.02 -2.84
N LEU A 97 -14.35 14.05 -3.63
CA LEU A 97 -15.31 14.64 -4.56
C LEU A 97 -15.29 13.95 -5.94
N GLY A 98 -14.23 13.20 -6.26
CA GLY A 98 -14.07 12.52 -7.53
C GLY A 98 -14.89 11.22 -7.65
N GLU A 99 -14.80 10.56 -8.80
CA GLU A 99 -15.56 9.36 -9.19
C GLU A 99 -15.54 8.23 -8.13
N HIS A 100 -14.44 8.11 -7.38
CA HIS A 100 -14.26 7.06 -6.38
C HIS A 100 -14.43 7.54 -4.93
N GLY A 101 -14.90 8.76 -4.73
CA GLY A 101 -15.05 9.39 -3.42
C GLY A 101 -15.91 8.58 -2.46
N GLU A 102 -17.03 8.03 -2.97
CA GLU A 102 -17.91 7.17 -2.19
C GLU A 102 -17.20 5.90 -1.68
N SER A 103 -16.38 5.26 -2.51
CA SER A 103 -15.60 4.09 -2.11
C SER A 103 -14.58 4.44 -1.02
N ILE A 104 -13.94 5.62 -1.12
CA ILE A 104 -13.00 6.12 -0.11
C ILE A 104 -13.76 6.42 1.18
N ARG A 105 -14.88 7.13 1.11
CA ARG A 105 -15.73 7.45 2.26
C ARG A 105 -16.10 6.21 3.05
N ARG A 106 -16.55 5.13 2.39
CA ARG A 106 -16.93 3.86 3.04
C ARG A 106 -15.79 3.19 3.80
N ILE A 107 -14.54 3.34 3.35
CA ILE A 107 -13.38 2.78 4.04
C ILE A 107 -13.13 3.49 5.36
N PHE A 108 -13.33 4.81 5.40
CA PHE A 108 -13.04 5.64 6.58
C PHE A 108 -14.27 5.94 7.44
N THR A 109 -15.48 5.59 6.99
CA THR A 109 -16.69 5.73 7.82
C THR A 109 -16.72 4.61 8.86
N ASN A 110 -16.83 4.98 10.13
CA ASN A 110 -16.90 4.05 11.24
C ASN A 110 -18.10 3.10 11.07
N ASN A 111 -17.89 1.82 11.37
CA ASN A 111 -18.88 0.73 11.31
C ASN A 111 -19.24 0.17 9.92
N SER A 112 -18.75 0.69 8.82
CA SER A 112 -18.93 0.01 7.54
C SER A 112 -18.17 -1.34 7.51
N ARG A 113 -18.64 -2.29 6.70
CA ARG A 113 -17.91 -3.56 6.49
C ARG A 113 -16.51 -3.30 5.94
N SER A 114 -16.37 -2.32 5.05
CA SER A 114 -15.08 -1.93 4.47
C SER A 114 -14.13 -1.35 5.52
N SER A 115 -14.62 -0.53 6.45
CA SER A 115 -13.83 -0.02 7.59
C SER A 115 -13.33 -1.14 8.49
N ARG A 116 -14.17 -2.14 8.79
CA ARG A 116 -13.78 -3.31 9.58
C ARG A 116 -12.69 -4.13 8.87
N ILE A 117 -12.79 -4.31 7.55
CA ILE A 117 -11.74 -4.98 6.77
C ILE A 117 -10.47 -4.14 6.75
N SER A 118 -10.55 -2.81 6.64
CA SER A 118 -9.39 -1.91 6.74
C SER A 118 -8.67 -2.04 8.09
N GLN A 119 -9.42 -2.15 9.19
CA GLN A 119 -8.84 -2.41 10.53
C GLN A 119 -8.14 -3.77 10.59
N ALA A 120 -8.73 -4.81 10.00
CA ALA A 120 -8.10 -6.14 9.94
C ALA A 120 -6.81 -6.13 9.10
N VAL A 121 -6.79 -5.39 7.98
CA VAL A 121 -5.60 -5.18 7.14
C VAL A 121 -4.51 -4.46 7.92
N GLY A 122 -4.86 -3.39 8.64
CA GLY A 122 -3.91 -2.67 9.50
C GLY A 122 -3.31 -3.58 10.57
N TRP A 123 -4.16 -4.35 11.27
CA TRP A 123 -3.69 -5.29 12.28
C TRP A 123 -2.75 -6.35 11.71
N LEU A 124 -3.09 -6.94 10.55
CA LEU A 124 -2.24 -7.91 9.87
C LEU A 124 -0.87 -7.33 9.50
N ARG A 125 -0.82 -6.07 9.10
CA ARG A 125 0.42 -5.39 8.77
C ARG A 125 1.31 -5.18 9.98
N ASP A 126 0.72 -4.85 11.11
CA ASP A 126 1.47 -4.62 12.34
C ASP A 126 1.90 -5.94 13.01
N ASN A 127 1.19 -7.05 12.72
CA ASN A 127 1.37 -8.36 13.35
C ASN A 127 1.67 -9.49 12.35
N TYR A 128 2.22 -9.19 11.17
CA TYR A 128 2.43 -10.19 10.12
C TYR A 128 3.39 -11.32 10.53
N ARG A 129 4.26 -11.09 11.52
CA ARG A 129 5.24 -12.07 12.01
C ARG A 129 4.59 -13.19 12.82
N GLU A 130 3.49 -12.90 13.48
CA GLU A 130 2.80 -13.82 14.36
C GLU A 130 1.96 -14.85 13.59
N PRO A 131 1.72 -16.05 14.16
CA PRO A 131 0.77 -16.99 13.61
C PRO A 131 -0.63 -16.36 13.50
N LEU A 132 -1.26 -16.48 12.33
CA LEU A 132 -2.58 -15.92 12.11
C LEU A 132 -3.67 -16.91 12.55
N SER A 133 -4.52 -16.49 13.50
CA SER A 133 -5.86 -17.04 13.68
C SER A 133 -6.86 -16.14 12.96
N VAL A 134 -7.55 -16.73 11.97
CA VAL A 134 -8.58 -16.00 11.22
C VAL A 134 -9.80 -15.75 12.08
N GLU A 135 -10.11 -16.67 12.99
CA GLU A 135 -11.18 -16.57 13.98
C GLU A 135 -10.95 -15.37 14.89
N ALA A 136 -9.77 -15.27 15.51
CA ALA A 136 -9.41 -14.15 16.37
C ALA A 136 -9.43 -12.81 15.62
N LEU A 137 -9.04 -12.81 14.34
CA LEU A 137 -9.06 -11.59 13.52
C LEU A 137 -10.50 -11.18 13.16
N ALA A 138 -11.38 -12.14 12.86
CA ALA A 138 -12.80 -11.89 12.60
C ALA A 138 -13.51 -11.33 13.85
N ASP A 139 -13.24 -11.92 15.02
CA ASP A 139 -13.79 -11.46 16.30
C ASP A 139 -13.34 -10.04 16.63
N ARG A 140 -12.06 -9.71 16.40
CA ARG A 140 -11.50 -8.36 16.62
C ARG A 140 -12.26 -7.28 15.84
N VAL A 141 -12.75 -7.61 14.66
CA VAL A 141 -13.49 -6.66 13.81
C VAL A 141 -15.00 -6.90 13.87
N HIS A 142 -15.46 -7.64 14.86
CA HIS A 142 -16.88 -7.93 15.10
C HIS A 142 -17.62 -8.49 13.89
N MET A 143 -17.01 -9.51 13.25
CA MET A 143 -17.58 -10.23 12.11
C MET A 143 -17.59 -11.73 12.36
N SER A 144 -18.60 -12.43 11.82
CA SER A 144 -18.53 -13.89 11.74
C SER A 144 -17.41 -14.31 10.77
N VAL A 145 -16.76 -15.45 11.03
CA VAL A 145 -15.64 -15.94 10.21
C VAL A 145 -16.01 -16.05 8.73
N SER A 146 -17.19 -16.55 8.40
CA SER A 146 -17.65 -16.66 7.02
C SER A 146 -17.88 -15.31 6.34
N SER A 147 -18.47 -14.35 7.05
CA SER A 147 -18.65 -12.98 6.56
C SER A 147 -17.30 -12.30 6.38
N PHE A 148 -16.40 -12.45 7.35
CA PHE A 148 -15.05 -11.90 7.29
C PHE A 148 -14.28 -12.41 6.07
N HIS A 149 -14.22 -13.73 5.85
CA HIS A 149 -13.55 -14.31 4.69
C HIS A 149 -14.07 -13.75 3.36
N ARG A 150 -15.40 -13.71 3.21
CA ARG A 150 -16.03 -13.19 1.99
C ARG A 150 -15.68 -11.74 1.74
N HIS A 151 -15.86 -10.87 2.73
CA HIS A 151 -15.59 -9.44 2.58
C HIS A 151 -14.09 -9.13 2.49
N PHE A 152 -13.25 -9.82 3.25
CA PHE A 152 -11.80 -9.66 3.14
C PHE A 152 -11.32 -9.97 1.71
N LYS A 153 -11.78 -11.11 1.14
CA LYS A 153 -11.44 -11.48 -0.24
C LYS A 153 -12.02 -10.53 -1.28
N SER A 154 -13.24 -10.02 -1.09
CA SER A 154 -13.84 -9.05 -2.03
C SER A 154 -13.06 -7.73 -2.06
N VAL A 155 -12.55 -7.29 -0.92
CA VAL A 155 -11.79 -6.04 -0.78
C VAL A 155 -10.35 -6.21 -1.24
N THR A 156 -9.65 -7.24 -0.75
CA THR A 156 -8.19 -7.43 -0.96
C THR A 156 -7.84 -8.33 -2.14
N SER A 157 -8.83 -8.99 -2.74
CA SER A 157 -8.71 -9.99 -3.81
C SER A 157 -8.00 -11.29 -3.38
N VAL A 158 -7.60 -11.43 -2.12
CA VAL A 158 -6.92 -12.62 -1.59
C VAL A 158 -7.47 -13.01 -0.21
N SER A 159 -7.21 -14.24 0.23
CA SER A 159 -7.58 -14.65 1.59
C SER A 159 -6.68 -13.99 2.64
N PRO A 160 -7.12 -13.91 3.93
CA PRO A 160 -6.30 -13.35 5.01
C PRO A 160 -4.92 -14.00 5.14
N LEU A 161 -4.85 -15.32 5.02
CA LEU A 161 -3.60 -16.07 5.08
C LEU A 161 -2.66 -15.76 3.90
N GLN A 162 -3.22 -15.65 2.68
CA GLN A 162 -2.45 -15.25 1.51
C GLN A 162 -1.98 -13.80 1.61
N PHE A 163 -2.78 -12.94 2.23
CA PHE A 163 -2.43 -11.55 2.48
C PHE A 163 -1.23 -11.46 3.44
N GLN A 164 -1.28 -12.15 4.60
CA GLN A 164 -0.16 -12.22 5.53
C GLN A 164 1.10 -12.76 4.87
N LYS A 165 0.97 -13.81 4.06
CA LYS A 165 2.09 -14.37 3.31
C LYS A 165 2.75 -13.34 2.38
N ARG A 166 1.95 -12.55 1.64
CA ARG A 166 2.48 -11.48 0.78
C ARG A 166 3.20 -10.41 1.58
N LEU A 167 2.66 -10.00 2.75
CA LEU A 167 3.35 -9.07 3.64
C LEU A 167 4.73 -9.59 4.07
N ARG A 168 4.80 -10.85 4.53
CA ARG A 168 6.06 -11.48 4.93
C ARG A 168 7.08 -11.51 3.79
N LEU A 169 6.66 -11.92 2.61
CA LEU A 169 7.53 -12.01 1.45
C LEU A 169 8.04 -10.64 0.99
N SER A 170 7.17 -9.62 0.95
CA SER A 170 7.55 -8.26 0.58
C SER A 170 8.50 -7.64 1.60
N GLU A 171 8.26 -7.85 2.89
CA GLU A 171 9.14 -7.35 3.93
C GLU A 171 10.50 -8.07 3.94
N ALA A 172 10.53 -9.38 3.74
CA ALA A 172 11.78 -10.10 3.58
C ALA A 172 12.61 -9.58 2.40
N GLN A 173 11.94 -9.29 1.26
CA GLN A 173 12.60 -8.67 0.10
C GLN A 173 13.19 -7.31 0.46
N ARG A 174 12.46 -6.47 1.19
CA ARG A 174 12.96 -5.18 1.68
C ARG A 174 14.18 -5.35 2.58
N LEU A 175 14.11 -6.24 3.59
CA LEU A 175 15.23 -6.53 4.51
C LEU A 175 16.50 -6.97 3.78
N MET A 176 16.33 -7.86 2.80
CA MET A 176 17.46 -8.33 1.99
C MET A 176 18.03 -7.22 1.10
N LEU A 177 17.20 -6.34 0.50
CA LEU A 177 17.66 -5.27 -0.38
C LEU A 177 18.27 -4.11 0.39
N THR A 178 17.59 -3.61 1.44
CA THR A 178 17.97 -2.36 2.12
C THR A 178 18.89 -2.57 3.30
N GLU A 179 18.77 -3.69 4.02
CA GLU A 179 19.55 -3.98 5.21
C GLU A 179 20.64 -5.04 4.96
N GLY A 180 20.70 -5.59 3.75
CA GLY A 180 21.74 -6.54 3.37
C GLY A 180 21.63 -7.91 4.06
N LYS A 181 20.47 -8.23 4.66
CA LYS A 181 20.27 -9.50 5.36
C LYS A 181 20.36 -10.69 4.42
N ASP A 182 20.89 -11.80 4.90
CA ASP A 182 20.88 -13.05 4.17
C ASP A 182 19.47 -13.66 4.14
N VAL A 183 19.28 -14.63 3.25
CA VAL A 183 17.97 -15.27 3.00
C VAL A 183 17.40 -15.96 4.25
N ALA A 184 18.24 -16.62 5.04
CA ALA A 184 17.79 -17.34 6.23
C ALA A 184 17.37 -16.38 7.34
N THR A 185 18.18 -15.36 7.59
CA THR A 185 17.90 -14.31 8.57
C THR A 185 16.60 -13.58 8.21
N ALA A 186 16.46 -13.14 6.96
CA ALA A 186 15.25 -12.48 6.50
C ALA A 186 14.00 -13.36 6.66
N ALA A 187 14.10 -14.66 6.34
CA ALA A 187 13.00 -15.61 6.52
C ALA A 187 12.54 -15.71 7.98
N TYR A 188 13.47 -15.86 8.92
CA TYR A 188 13.15 -15.94 10.34
C TYR A 188 12.55 -14.63 10.88
N GLU A 189 13.11 -13.49 10.49
CA GLU A 189 12.62 -12.17 10.95
C GLU A 189 11.20 -11.85 10.51
N VAL A 190 10.78 -12.38 9.37
CA VAL A 190 9.40 -12.18 8.91
C VAL A 190 8.44 -13.29 9.37
N GLY A 191 8.90 -14.20 10.24
CA GLY A 191 8.06 -15.21 10.90
C GLY A 191 7.92 -16.53 10.15
N TYR A 192 8.87 -16.91 9.27
CA TYR A 192 8.94 -18.26 8.74
C TYR A 192 9.73 -19.16 9.70
N ALA A 193 9.20 -20.34 9.96
CA ALA A 193 9.91 -21.36 10.75
C ALA A 193 11.00 -22.09 9.94
N SER A 194 10.94 -22.03 8.60
CA SER A 194 11.86 -22.74 7.70
C SER A 194 12.29 -21.87 6.52
N PRO A 195 13.57 -21.57 6.34
CA PRO A 195 14.09 -20.87 5.17
C PRO A 195 13.84 -21.63 3.85
N THR A 196 13.72 -22.96 3.90
CA THR A 196 13.39 -23.77 2.73
C THR A 196 11.94 -23.51 2.28
N GLN A 197 11.00 -23.46 3.22
CA GLN A 197 9.62 -23.11 2.93
C GLN A 197 9.55 -21.67 2.38
N PHE A 198 10.19 -20.73 3.03
CA PHE A 198 10.30 -19.34 2.58
C PHE A 198 10.78 -19.25 1.13
N SER A 199 11.92 -19.89 0.81
CA SER A 199 12.53 -19.82 -0.52
C SER A 199 11.60 -20.35 -1.62
N ARG A 200 10.86 -21.43 -1.33
CA ARG A 200 9.87 -22.00 -2.25
C ARG A 200 8.71 -21.01 -2.49
N GLU A 201 8.17 -20.44 -1.42
CA GLU A 201 7.06 -19.49 -1.49
C GLU A 201 7.48 -18.16 -2.14
N TYR A 202 8.71 -17.70 -1.84
CA TYR A 202 9.29 -16.52 -2.47
C TYR A 202 9.42 -16.71 -3.99
N LYS A 203 9.99 -17.83 -4.42
CA LYS A 203 10.11 -18.14 -5.86
C LYS A 203 8.74 -18.19 -6.54
N HIS A 204 7.74 -18.76 -5.88
CA HIS A 204 6.37 -18.78 -6.41
C HIS A 204 5.77 -17.37 -6.56
N ALA A 205 6.05 -16.47 -5.63
CA ALA A 205 5.51 -15.12 -5.61
C ALA A 205 6.23 -14.15 -6.58
N PHE A 206 7.56 -14.27 -6.69
CA PHE A 206 8.40 -13.32 -7.44
C PHE A 206 9.04 -13.92 -8.71
N GLY A 207 8.83 -15.22 -8.97
CA GLY A 207 9.35 -15.91 -10.15
C GLY A 207 10.75 -16.49 -9.98
N GLU A 208 11.59 -15.89 -9.12
CA GLU A 208 12.99 -16.29 -8.90
C GLU A 208 13.30 -16.63 -7.44
N ALA A 209 14.36 -17.40 -7.22
CA ALA A 209 14.84 -17.69 -5.88
C ALA A 209 15.34 -16.40 -5.18
N PRO A 210 15.14 -16.26 -3.84
CA PRO A 210 15.42 -15.01 -3.13
C PRO A 210 16.82 -14.44 -3.41
N GLY A 211 17.87 -15.25 -3.29
CA GLY A 211 19.25 -14.78 -3.51
C GLY A 211 19.49 -14.24 -4.93
N ARG A 212 18.93 -14.93 -5.95
CA ARG A 212 19.07 -14.49 -7.36
C ARG A 212 18.28 -13.21 -7.65
N ASP A 213 17.05 -13.13 -7.14
CA ASP A 213 16.21 -11.93 -7.31
C ASP A 213 16.88 -10.71 -6.68
N ILE A 214 17.40 -10.85 -5.46
CA ILE A 214 18.08 -9.76 -4.74
C ILE A 214 19.37 -9.33 -5.45
N GLU A 215 20.16 -10.27 -5.93
CA GLU A 215 21.39 -9.97 -6.67
C GLU A 215 21.08 -9.23 -7.99
N ALA A 216 20.07 -9.69 -8.72
CA ALA A 216 19.64 -9.03 -9.95
C ALA A 216 19.17 -7.59 -9.68
N ARG A 217 18.38 -7.38 -8.62
CA ARG A 217 17.86 -6.04 -8.25
C ARG A 217 18.96 -5.10 -7.78
N ARG A 218 19.95 -5.58 -7.02
CA ARG A 218 21.12 -4.78 -6.61
C ARG A 218 21.94 -4.30 -7.79
N ARG A 219 22.18 -5.17 -8.77
CA ARG A 219 22.88 -4.80 -10.01
C ARG A 219 22.14 -3.70 -10.80
N LEU A 220 20.81 -3.69 -10.77
CA LEU A 220 20.01 -2.63 -11.42
C LEU A 220 20.14 -1.29 -10.71
N VAL A 221 20.30 -1.28 -9.40
CA VAL A 221 20.47 -0.06 -8.60
C VAL A 221 21.91 0.48 -8.69
N GLU A 222 22.91 -0.41 -8.79
CA GLU A 222 24.32 -0.07 -8.91
C GLU A 222 24.75 0.30 -10.34
N CYS A 223 23.83 0.33 -11.31
CA CYS A 223 24.14 0.71 -12.68
C CYS A 223 24.57 2.20 -12.74
N PRO A 224 25.83 2.53 -13.11
CA PRO A 224 26.36 3.90 -13.06
C PRO A 224 25.60 4.87 -13.96
N VAL A 225 24.85 4.36 -14.94
CA VAL A 225 24.05 5.16 -15.87
C VAL A 225 22.83 5.81 -15.20
N CYS A 226 22.34 5.25 -14.09
CA CYS A 226 21.20 5.81 -13.36
C CYS A 226 21.58 6.86 -12.29
N CYS A 227 22.87 6.99 -11.96
CA CYS A 227 23.36 7.88 -10.90
C CYS A 227 23.99 9.18 -11.40
N GLN A 228 24.06 9.42 -12.70
CA GLN A 228 24.50 10.71 -13.25
C GLN A 228 23.33 11.68 -13.34
N ALA A 229 22.95 12.26 -12.22
CA ALA A 229 22.21 13.52 -12.23
C ALA A 229 23.11 14.58 -12.93
N PRO A 230 22.58 15.39 -13.87
CA PRO A 230 23.35 16.47 -14.46
C PRO A 230 23.75 17.44 -13.34
N GLN A 231 25.06 17.55 -13.08
CA GLN A 231 25.59 18.67 -12.30
C GLN A 231 25.27 19.93 -13.09
N ALA A 232 24.35 20.73 -12.59
CA ALA A 232 24.06 22.04 -13.13
C ALA A 232 25.33 22.87 -13.09
N ALA A 233 25.77 23.31 -14.27
CA ALA A 233 26.78 24.36 -14.45
C ALA A 233 26.17 25.73 -14.19
#